data_3f13d60fa942e1cfd09a844ca3d5694d
#
_entry.id   3f13d60fa942e1cfd09a844ca3d5694d
#
_cell.length_a   1.000
_cell.length_b   1.000
_cell.length_c   1.000
_cell.angle_alpha   90.00
_cell.angle_beta   90.00
_cell.angle_gamma   90.00
#
_symmetry.space_group_name_H-M   'P 1'
#
loop_
_entity.id
_entity.type
_entity.pdbx_description
1 polymer ?
#
loop_
_entity_poly.entity_id
_entity_poly.type
_entity_poly.pdbx_seq_one_letter_code
_entity_poly.pdbx_strand_id
1 'polypeptide(L)'
;VLASARIDPKDQDADYLAAQLIDFCTAVFARYGEIHYLFCDSAEQTLINHIRTRLRASRLSWLADRVQNSAKIQIIDRIRLTSILMGGGRFWYMPEAATLRDALASALWSQKRPGVDERLDDGTTDIDTLDAFEYTIERDYRRLTAR
;
A
#
# COMPACT_ATOMS: atom_id res chain seq x y z
N VAL A 1 7.07 -9.06 1.20
CA VAL A 1 7.07 -7.60 1.46
C VAL A 1 8.35 -7.20 2.15
N LEU A 2 9.04 -6.19 1.63
CA LEU A 2 10.37 -5.80 2.12
C LEU A 2 10.31 -4.85 3.30
N ALA A 3 9.41 -3.86 3.25
CA ALA A 3 9.22 -2.88 4.31
C ALA A 3 7.78 -2.35 4.28
N SER A 4 7.31 -1.83 5.40
CA SER A 4 6.09 -1.05 5.50
C SER A 4 6.26 0.05 6.54
N ALA A 5 5.55 1.17 6.34
CA ALA A 5 5.52 2.27 7.28
C ALA A 5 4.11 2.86 7.31
N ARG A 6 3.72 3.39 8.46
CA ARG A 6 2.51 4.17 8.64
C ARG A 6 2.91 5.56 9.14
N ILE A 7 2.30 6.57 8.56
CA ILE A 7 2.45 7.96 8.99
C ILE A 7 1.17 8.33 9.72
N ASP A 8 1.29 8.86 10.94
CA ASP A 8 0.12 9.37 11.68
C ASP A 8 -0.40 10.62 10.95
N PRO A 9 -1.68 10.66 10.52
CA PRO A 9 -2.22 11.76 9.74
C PRO A 9 -2.51 13.03 10.55
N LYS A 10 -2.33 13.01 11.86
CA LYS A 10 -2.63 14.17 12.72
C LYS A 10 -1.74 15.36 12.35
N ASP A 11 -2.38 16.44 11.92
CA ASP A 11 -1.80 17.76 11.64
C ASP A 11 -0.73 17.79 10.53
N GLN A 12 -0.83 16.88 9.54
CA GLN A 12 0.19 16.74 8.52
C GLN A 12 -0.28 17.24 7.16
N ASP A 13 0.48 18.17 6.60
CA ASP A 13 0.22 18.67 5.26
C ASP A 13 0.78 17.76 4.15
N ALA A 14 0.43 18.09 2.90
CA ALA A 14 0.86 17.32 1.74
C ALA A 14 2.38 17.32 1.55
N ASP A 15 3.08 18.39 1.96
CA ASP A 15 4.54 18.51 1.88
C ASP A 15 5.21 17.52 2.83
N TYR A 16 4.72 17.43 4.06
CA TYR A 16 5.23 16.47 5.04
C TYR A 16 5.02 15.03 4.55
N LEU A 17 3.81 14.68 4.09
CA LEU A 17 3.51 13.34 3.58
C LEU A 17 4.40 12.97 2.40
N ALA A 18 4.62 13.90 1.46
CA ALA A 18 5.51 13.68 0.32
C ALA A 18 6.97 13.50 0.75
N ALA A 19 7.44 14.26 1.76
CA ALA A 19 8.79 14.11 2.30
C ALA A 19 8.98 12.74 2.94
N GLN A 20 8.05 12.29 3.79
CA GLN A 20 8.10 10.98 4.42
C GLN A 20 8.08 9.83 3.39
N LEU A 21 7.28 9.95 2.34
CA LEU A 21 7.27 8.97 1.24
C LEU A 21 8.62 8.93 0.52
N ILE A 22 9.22 10.09 0.24
CA ILE A 22 10.53 10.17 -0.43
C ILE A 22 11.63 9.55 0.46
N ASP A 23 11.60 9.83 1.75
CA ASP A 23 12.57 9.25 2.71
C ASP A 23 12.41 7.73 2.80
N PHE A 24 11.18 7.23 2.89
CA PHE A 24 10.89 5.80 2.84
C PHE A 24 11.37 5.14 1.54
N CYS A 25 11.05 5.72 0.38
CA CYS A 25 11.52 5.22 -0.91
C CYS A 25 13.05 5.27 -1.03
N THR A 26 13.69 6.30 -0.49
CA THR A 26 15.15 6.42 -0.47
C THR A 26 15.79 5.30 0.34
N ALA A 27 15.26 5.01 1.52
CA ALA A 27 15.73 3.91 2.37
C ALA A 27 15.53 2.54 1.72
N VAL A 28 14.35 2.30 1.12
CA VAL A 28 14.04 1.07 0.38
C VAL A 28 14.98 0.90 -0.81
N PHE A 29 15.17 1.96 -1.60
CA PHE A 29 16.06 1.93 -2.77
C PHE A 29 17.51 1.67 -2.38
N ALA A 30 18.01 2.34 -1.33
CA ALA A 30 19.39 2.16 -0.84
C ALA A 30 19.66 0.73 -0.35
N ARG A 31 18.64 0.08 0.23
CA ARG A 31 18.81 -1.26 0.81
C ARG A 31 18.54 -2.40 -0.18
N TYR A 32 17.55 -2.24 -1.05
CA TYR A 32 17.04 -3.32 -1.89
C TYR A 32 17.21 -3.06 -3.41
N GLY A 33 17.66 -1.86 -3.79
CA GLY A 33 17.94 -1.50 -5.17
C GLY A 33 16.72 -0.88 -5.88
N GLU A 34 15.97 -1.62 -6.65
CA GLU A 34 15.01 -1.07 -7.61
C GLU A 34 13.60 -0.87 -7.02
N ILE A 35 12.95 0.25 -7.41
CA ILE A 35 11.52 0.49 -7.23
C ILE A 35 10.90 0.66 -8.62
N HIS A 36 10.01 -0.26 -9.01
CA HIS A 36 9.42 -0.23 -10.34
C HIS A 36 8.29 0.79 -10.46
N TYR A 37 7.38 0.84 -9.49
CA TYR A 37 6.20 1.71 -9.48
C TYR A 37 5.83 2.15 -8.07
N LEU A 38 5.12 3.27 -7.99
CA LEU A 38 4.37 3.71 -6.82
C LEU A 38 2.89 3.69 -7.16
N PHE A 39 2.11 2.87 -6.47
CA PHE A 39 0.66 2.83 -6.62
C PHE A 39 0.01 3.63 -5.50
N CYS A 40 -0.78 4.63 -5.87
CA CYS A 40 -1.47 5.52 -4.94
C CYS A 40 -2.97 5.34 -5.02
N ASP A 41 -3.67 5.62 -3.94
CA ASP A 41 -5.13 5.65 -3.96
C ASP A 41 -5.63 6.67 -4.99
N SER A 42 -6.44 6.21 -5.94
CA SER A 42 -6.92 7.02 -7.05
C SER A 42 -7.90 8.13 -6.63
N ALA A 43 -8.41 8.12 -5.40
CA ALA A 43 -9.29 9.17 -4.88
C ALA A 43 -8.55 10.50 -4.64
N GLU A 44 -7.24 10.45 -4.37
CA GLU A 44 -6.45 11.59 -3.89
C GLU A 44 -5.59 12.21 -5.01
N GLN A 45 -6.19 12.62 -6.14
CA GLN A 45 -5.45 13.11 -7.31
C GLN A 45 -4.58 14.35 -7.02
N THR A 46 -5.03 15.24 -6.14
CA THR A 46 -4.26 16.43 -5.75
C THR A 46 -2.98 16.01 -5.04
N LEU A 47 -3.06 15.09 -4.08
CA LEU A 47 -1.90 14.56 -3.36
C LEU A 47 -0.97 13.80 -4.31
N ILE A 48 -1.50 13.00 -5.23
CA ILE A 48 -0.71 12.28 -6.23
C ILE A 48 0.11 13.24 -7.09
N ASN A 49 -0.50 14.32 -7.57
CA ASN A 49 0.20 15.33 -8.37
C ASN A 49 1.26 16.07 -7.54
N HIS A 50 0.97 16.35 -6.27
CA HIS A 50 1.93 16.93 -5.35
C HIS A 50 3.14 16.00 -5.13
N ILE A 51 2.91 14.72 -4.86
CA ILE A 51 3.95 13.69 -4.74
C ILE A 51 4.83 13.65 -6.00
N ARG A 52 4.25 13.65 -7.20
CA ARG A 52 5.01 13.69 -8.47
C ARG A 52 5.91 14.92 -8.54
N THR A 53 5.40 16.09 -8.16
CA THR A 53 6.15 17.36 -8.17
C THR A 53 7.34 17.29 -7.20
N ARG A 54 7.11 16.80 -5.99
CA ARG A 54 8.16 16.66 -4.98
C ARG A 54 9.21 15.61 -5.37
N LEU A 55 8.80 14.48 -5.95
CA LEU A 55 9.71 13.48 -6.49
C LEU A 55 10.61 14.05 -7.59
N ARG A 56 10.08 14.83 -8.55
CA ARG A 56 10.88 15.47 -9.61
C ARG A 56 11.97 16.39 -9.05
N ALA A 57 11.73 17.03 -7.92
CA ALA A 57 12.70 17.88 -7.23
C ALA A 57 13.66 17.09 -6.31
N SER A 58 13.54 15.78 -6.20
CA SER A 58 14.33 14.92 -5.31
C SER A 58 15.39 14.12 -6.06
N ARG A 59 16.20 13.35 -5.29
CA ARG A 59 17.16 12.37 -5.85
C ARG A 59 16.48 11.19 -6.53
N LEU A 60 15.18 11.00 -6.33
CA LEU A 60 14.35 9.95 -6.94
C LEU A 60 13.50 10.50 -8.08
N SER A 61 13.98 11.52 -8.82
CA SER A 61 13.22 12.19 -9.88
C SER A 61 12.68 11.23 -10.95
N TRP A 62 13.41 10.17 -11.26
CA TRP A 62 13.00 9.11 -12.16
C TRP A 62 11.75 8.35 -11.70
N LEU A 63 11.45 8.34 -10.39
CA LEU A 63 10.29 7.65 -9.83
C LEU A 63 8.98 8.45 -10.04
N ALA A 64 9.07 9.76 -10.32
CA ALA A 64 7.89 10.59 -10.54
C ALA A 64 7.00 10.09 -11.70
N ASP A 65 7.61 9.59 -12.77
CA ASP A 65 6.90 9.09 -13.94
C ASP A 65 6.40 7.64 -13.75
N ARG A 66 6.78 7.00 -12.64
CA ARG A 66 6.34 5.66 -12.23
C ARG A 66 5.21 5.69 -11.20
N VAL A 67 4.75 6.88 -10.81
CA VAL A 67 3.58 7.04 -9.93
C VAL A 67 2.30 6.76 -10.71
N GLN A 68 1.54 5.80 -10.27
CA GLN A 68 0.30 5.33 -10.91
C GLN A 68 -0.86 5.29 -9.91
N ASN A 69 -2.07 5.39 -10.43
CA ASN A 69 -3.27 5.12 -9.65
C ASN A 69 -3.39 3.62 -9.35
N SER A 70 -3.87 3.26 -8.17
CA SER A 70 -4.32 1.90 -7.87
C SER A 70 -5.41 1.45 -8.84
N ALA A 71 -5.51 0.16 -9.10
CA ALA A 71 -6.55 -0.41 -9.97
C ALA A 71 -7.90 -0.49 -9.27
N LYS A 72 -7.90 -0.58 -7.93
CA LYS A 72 -9.10 -0.71 -7.07
C LYS A 72 -10.03 -1.83 -7.53
N ILE A 73 -9.49 -3.03 -7.75
CA ILE A 73 -10.33 -4.21 -7.95
C ILE A 73 -11.17 -4.47 -6.70
N GLN A 74 -12.21 -5.30 -6.82
CA GLN A 74 -13.13 -5.57 -5.71
C GLN A 74 -12.37 -6.00 -4.44
N ILE A 75 -12.77 -5.47 -3.29
CA ILE A 75 -12.09 -5.73 -2.00
C ILE A 75 -12.01 -7.23 -1.70
N ILE A 76 -13.05 -7.99 -2.01
CA ILE A 76 -13.08 -9.44 -1.81
C ILE A 76 -12.02 -10.15 -2.65
N ASP A 77 -11.75 -9.69 -3.87
CA ASP A 77 -10.72 -10.26 -4.73
C ASP A 77 -9.32 -9.95 -4.22
N ARG A 78 -9.10 -8.74 -3.69
CA ARG A 78 -7.83 -8.36 -3.05
C ARG A 78 -7.54 -9.22 -1.82
N ILE A 79 -8.53 -9.43 -0.96
CA ILE A 79 -8.43 -10.29 0.22
C ILE A 79 -8.21 -11.75 -0.18
N ARG A 80 -8.95 -12.24 -1.19
CA ARG A 80 -8.77 -13.60 -1.71
C ARG A 80 -7.36 -13.82 -2.25
N LEU A 81 -6.81 -12.85 -2.99
CA LEU A 81 -5.44 -12.91 -3.50
C LEU A 81 -4.43 -13.06 -2.35
N THR A 82 -4.53 -12.20 -1.34
CA THR A 82 -3.68 -12.25 -0.14
C THR A 82 -3.79 -13.61 0.54
N SER A 83 -5.00 -14.13 0.73
CA SER A 83 -5.26 -15.43 1.35
C SER A 83 -4.66 -16.59 0.54
N ILE A 84 -4.76 -16.54 -0.80
CA ILE A 84 -4.15 -17.55 -1.69
C ILE A 84 -2.63 -17.54 -1.57
N LEU A 85 -2.01 -16.36 -1.52
CA LEU A 85 -0.56 -16.22 -1.39
C LEU A 85 -0.08 -16.74 -0.03
N MET A 86 -0.79 -16.41 1.04
CA MET A 86 -0.46 -16.89 2.40
C MET A 86 -0.64 -18.41 2.52
N GLY A 87 -1.80 -18.94 2.13
CA GLY A 87 -2.11 -20.38 2.20
C GLY A 87 -1.21 -21.23 1.30
N GLY A 88 -0.72 -20.67 0.20
CA GLY A 88 0.23 -21.33 -0.70
C GLY A 88 1.70 -21.20 -0.30
N GLY A 89 2.02 -20.60 0.85
CA GLY A 89 3.40 -20.37 1.28
C GLY A 89 4.19 -19.42 0.37
N ARG A 90 3.49 -18.58 -0.38
CA ARG A 90 4.06 -17.62 -1.35
C ARG A 90 4.09 -16.18 -0.81
N PHE A 91 3.72 -15.99 0.43
CA PHE A 91 3.73 -14.70 1.10
C PHE A 91 4.82 -14.67 2.16
N TRP A 92 5.75 -13.72 2.00
CA TRP A 92 6.86 -13.52 2.92
C TRP A 92 7.00 -12.03 3.24
N TYR A 93 7.36 -11.71 4.46
CA TYR A 93 7.66 -10.33 4.85
C TYR A 93 8.92 -10.27 5.71
N MET A 94 9.65 -9.18 5.57
CA MET A 94 10.83 -8.88 6.36
C MET A 94 10.43 -8.25 7.70
N PRO A 95 11.30 -8.28 8.71
CA PRO A 95 11.03 -7.61 10.01
C PRO A 95 10.63 -6.14 9.88
N GLU A 96 11.14 -5.45 8.87
CA GLU A 96 10.84 -4.04 8.57
C GLU A 96 9.40 -3.80 8.06
N ALA A 97 8.67 -4.85 7.74
CA ALA A 97 7.26 -4.78 7.38
C ALA A 97 6.33 -5.00 8.59
N ALA A 98 6.71 -4.51 9.77
CA ALA A 98 5.96 -4.74 11.01
C ALA A 98 4.56 -4.13 10.99
N THR A 99 4.37 -2.95 10.42
CA THR A 99 3.03 -2.32 10.32
C THR A 99 2.07 -3.18 9.50
N LEU A 100 2.54 -3.78 8.40
CA LEU A 100 1.72 -4.70 7.60
C LEU A 100 1.38 -5.98 8.37
N ARG A 101 2.36 -6.56 9.07
CA ARG A 101 2.12 -7.74 9.91
C ARG A 101 1.00 -7.46 10.93
N ASP A 102 1.07 -6.33 11.60
CA ASP A 102 0.12 -5.96 12.66
C ASP A 102 -1.26 -5.63 12.06
N ALA A 103 -1.31 -4.98 10.90
CA ALA A 103 -2.54 -4.72 10.15
C ALA A 103 -3.23 -6.04 9.72
N LEU A 104 -2.46 -7.01 9.20
CA LEU A 104 -3.00 -8.33 8.82
C LEU A 104 -3.52 -9.10 10.04
N ALA A 105 -2.84 -9.00 11.19
CA ALA A 105 -3.25 -9.69 12.41
C ALA A 105 -4.53 -9.09 13.04
N SER A 106 -4.81 -7.80 12.82
CA SER A 106 -5.96 -7.08 13.36
C SER A 106 -7.12 -6.90 12.38
N ALA A 107 -7.01 -7.38 11.14
CA ALA A 107 -8.01 -7.22 10.11
C ALA A 107 -9.33 -7.92 10.45
N LEU A 108 -10.43 -7.18 10.45
CA LEU A 108 -11.77 -7.68 10.76
C LEU A 108 -12.78 -7.24 9.70
N TRP A 109 -13.87 -8.04 9.56
CA TRP A 109 -15.01 -7.67 8.75
C TRP A 109 -15.97 -6.77 9.51
N SER A 110 -16.53 -5.79 8.81
CA SER A 110 -17.63 -4.98 9.32
C SER A 110 -18.90 -5.81 9.41
N GLN A 111 -19.59 -5.72 10.56
CA GLN A 111 -20.90 -6.34 10.75
C GLN A 111 -22.05 -5.33 10.57
N LYS A 112 -21.74 -4.06 10.20
CA LYS A 112 -22.72 -2.99 10.10
C LYS A 112 -23.75 -3.21 8.97
N ARG A 113 -23.34 -3.90 7.90
CA ARG A 113 -24.20 -4.19 6.73
C ARG A 113 -24.10 -5.67 6.35
N PRO A 114 -25.05 -6.53 6.78
CA PRO A 114 -25.05 -7.94 6.39
C PRO A 114 -25.06 -8.09 4.86
N GLY A 115 -24.21 -8.97 4.34
CA GLY A 115 -24.10 -9.24 2.90
C GLY A 115 -23.25 -8.25 2.11
N VAL A 116 -22.63 -7.27 2.76
CA VAL A 116 -21.65 -6.36 2.13
C VAL A 116 -20.26 -6.73 2.65
N ASP A 117 -19.35 -7.06 1.73
CA ASP A 117 -17.95 -7.34 2.03
C ASP A 117 -17.21 -6.02 2.28
N GLU A 118 -17.24 -5.55 3.52
CA GLU A 118 -16.62 -4.31 3.96
C GLU A 118 -15.69 -4.61 5.16
N ARG A 119 -14.49 -4.06 5.16
CA ARG A 119 -13.60 -4.14 6.32
C ARG A 119 -14.11 -3.26 7.46
N LEU A 120 -13.82 -3.65 8.70
CA LEU A 120 -14.11 -2.83 9.85
C LEU A 120 -13.20 -1.60 9.85
N ASP A 121 -13.83 -0.43 9.73
CA ASP A 121 -13.19 0.89 9.78
C ASP A 121 -13.77 1.67 10.97
N ASP A 122 -13.20 1.46 12.14
CA ASP A 122 -13.63 2.11 13.38
C ASP A 122 -12.42 2.62 14.20
N GLY A 123 -11.24 2.65 13.59
CA GLY A 123 -9.99 3.05 14.22
C GLY A 123 -9.30 1.95 15.02
N THR A 124 -9.90 0.76 15.17
CA THR A 124 -9.26 -0.40 15.83
C THR A 124 -8.47 -1.27 14.85
N THR A 125 -8.70 -1.10 13.54
CA THR A 125 -8.01 -1.80 12.47
C THR A 125 -7.26 -0.82 11.58
N ASP A 126 -6.14 -1.27 10.99
CA ASP A 126 -5.33 -0.45 10.08
C ASP A 126 -5.62 -0.85 8.63
N ILE A 127 -6.75 -0.38 8.09
CA ILE A 127 -7.16 -0.66 6.72
C ILE A 127 -6.29 0.06 5.69
N ASP A 128 -5.75 1.22 6.01
CA ASP A 128 -4.89 1.99 5.10
C ASP A 128 -3.61 1.22 4.75
N THR A 129 -2.98 0.58 5.75
CA THR A 129 -1.81 -0.28 5.51
C THR A 129 -2.17 -1.51 4.69
N LEU A 130 -3.35 -2.11 4.89
CA LEU A 130 -3.83 -3.24 4.09
C LEU A 130 -4.09 -2.83 2.64
N ASP A 131 -4.79 -1.72 2.42
CA ASP A 131 -5.07 -1.19 1.09
C ASP A 131 -3.77 -0.82 0.35
N ALA A 132 -2.84 -0.14 1.03
CA ALA A 132 -1.54 0.20 0.46
C ALA A 132 -0.76 -1.04 0.00
N PHE A 133 -0.75 -2.11 0.80
CA PHE A 133 -0.16 -3.39 0.42
C PHE A 133 -0.87 -4.01 -0.79
N GLU A 134 -2.18 -4.09 -0.75
CA GLU A 134 -2.98 -4.73 -1.80
C GLU A 134 -2.86 -4.01 -3.14
N TYR A 135 -2.72 -2.68 -3.16
CA TYR A 135 -2.44 -1.91 -4.38
C TYR A 135 -1.13 -2.33 -5.05
N THR A 136 -0.18 -2.87 -4.31
CA THR A 136 1.09 -3.35 -4.89
C THR A 136 0.95 -4.64 -5.67
N ILE A 137 -0.06 -5.47 -5.39
CA ILE A 137 -0.23 -6.82 -5.96
C ILE A 137 -1.48 -6.98 -6.84
N GLU A 138 -2.48 -6.09 -6.72
CA GLU A 138 -3.79 -6.26 -7.37
C GLU A 138 -3.72 -6.30 -8.90
N ARG A 139 -2.77 -5.58 -9.52
CA ARG A 139 -2.59 -5.58 -10.99
C ARG A 139 -2.12 -6.92 -11.52
N ASP A 140 -1.46 -7.68 -10.68
CA ASP A 140 -0.95 -9.01 -11.00
C ASP A 140 -1.91 -10.14 -10.60
N TYR A 141 -3.16 -9.81 -10.23
CA TYR A 141 -4.15 -10.76 -9.75
C TYR A 141 -4.20 -12.06 -10.59
N ARG A 142 -4.36 -11.91 -11.91
CA ARG A 142 -4.44 -13.08 -12.83
C ARG A 142 -3.16 -13.91 -12.80
N ARG A 143 -2.01 -13.25 -12.82
CA ARG A 143 -0.70 -13.92 -12.80
C ARG A 143 -0.45 -14.64 -11.48
N LEU A 144 -0.81 -14.01 -10.37
CA LEU A 144 -0.58 -14.54 -9.02
C LEU A 144 -1.57 -15.63 -8.61
N THR A 145 -2.77 -15.66 -9.21
CA THR A 145 -3.79 -16.69 -8.96
C THR A 145 -3.70 -17.87 -9.93
N ALA A 146 -3.00 -17.73 -11.07
CA ALA A 146 -2.72 -18.86 -11.95
C ALA A 146 -1.87 -19.91 -11.21
N ARG A 147 -2.30 -21.17 -11.30
CA ARG A 147 -1.61 -22.34 -10.74
C ARG A 147 -0.52 -22.84 -11.68
#